data_d05bc6dc084a7b84d3839e0cdc830ccf
#
_entry.id   d05bc6dc084a7b84d3839e0cdc830ccf
#
_cell.length_a   1.000
_cell.length_b   1.000
_cell.length_c   1.000
_cell.angle_alpha   90.00
_cell.angle_beta   90.00
_cell.angle_gamma   90.00
#
_symmetry.space_group_name_H-M   'P 1'
#
loop_
_entity.id
_entity.type
_entity.pdbx_description
1 polymer ?
#
loop_
_entity_poly.entity_id
_entity_poly.type
_entity_poly.pdbx_seq_one_letter_code
_entity_poly.pdbx_strand_id
1 'polypeptide(L)'
;MKAVIYARVSTAEQTTENQTLELEKVAKRNGWALEAVYEDTISGAKTDRPALQRLLQGVIRKEFDVVMVWDVSRLGRSLKHLVTLLDEFHAKGVNLYFHQQGIDTTTPSGKMMYQMCGVFAEFERSMIQERVKAGLARAKAQGKKLGRPTVPPITIRKIQNLRASGLSLRAISKRTGVSVGKVHAVA
;
A
#
# COMPACT_ATOMS: atom_id res chain seq x y z
N MET A 1 6.79 15.63 -24.93
CA MET A 1 6.74 15.21 -23.53
C MET A 1 7.53 13.91 -23.41
N LYS A 2 8.33 13.77 -22.34
CA LYS A 2 9.05 12.55 -22.00
C LYS A 2 8.11 11.59 -21.28
N ALA A 3 7.97 10.37 -21.75
CA ALA A 3 7.10 9.36 -21.18
C ALA A 3 7.92 8.16 -20.69
N VAL A 4 7.43 7.51 -19.66
CA VAL A 4 7.94 6.23 -19.18
C VAL A 4 6.78 5.26 -18.98
N ILE A 5 7.03 3.97 -19.14
CA ILE A 5 6.05 2.93 -18.90
C ILE A 5 6.37 2.26 -17.56
N TYR A 6 5.36 2.04 -16.73
CA TYR A 6 5.45 1.16 -15.60
C TYR A 6 4.61 -0.09 -15.84
N ALA A 7 5.26 -1.24 -15.86
CA ALA A 7 4.66 -2.54 -16.02
C ALA A 7 4.85 -3.39 -14.75
N ARG A 8 3.80 -4.11 -14.36
CA ARG A 8 3.84 -5.08 -13.28
C ARG A 8 3.41 -6.44 -13.81
N VAL A 9 4.33 -7.38 -13.80
CA VAL A 9 4.15 -8.72 -14.39
C VAL A 9 4.02 -9.78 -13.31
N SER A 10 3.20 -10.80 -13.57
CA SER A 10 3.26 -12.05 -12.82
C SER A 10 4.07 -13.07 -13.62
N THR A 11 4.79 -13.96 -12.93
CA THR A 11 5.65 -15.00 -13.57
C THR A 11 4.91 -15.95 -14.56
N ALA A 12 3.59 -15.83 -14.69
CA ALA A 12 2.73 -16.66 -15.53
C ALA A 12 2.25 -15.96 -16.82
N GLU A 13 2.60 -14.70 -17.08
CA GLU A 13 1.96 -13.93 -18.16
C GLU A 13 2.89 -13.62 -19.33
N GLN A 14 2.69 -14.32 -20.43
CA GLN A 14 3.11 -13.90 -21.79
C GLN A 14 2.41 -12.62 -22.28
N THR A 15 1.46 -12.06 -21.51
CA THR A 15 0.63 -10.90 -21.90
C THR A 15 1.30 -9.56 -21.69
N THR A 16 2.46 -9.47 -21.05
CA THR A 16 3.07 -8.19 -20.69
C THR A 16 3.75 -7.51 -21.85
N GLU A 17 4.39 -8.29 -22.73
CA GLU A 17 4.98 -7.75 -23.95
C GLU A 17 3.92 -7.05 -24.81
N ASN A 18 2.72 -7.63 -24.92
CA ASN A 18 1.61 -7.02 -25.65
C ASN A 18 1.13 -5.72 -25.00
N GLN A 19 1.10 -5.65 -23.65
CA GLN A 19 0.70 -4.44 -22.94
C GLN A 19 1.70 -3.31 -23.14
N THR A 20 3.00 -3.62 -23.04
CA THR A 20 4.07 -2.65 -23.26
C THR A 20 4.07 -2.16 -24.70
N LEU A 21 3.97 -3.06 -25.68
CA LEU A 21 3.87 -2.72 -27.09
C LEU A 21 2.68 -1.81 -27.40
N GLU A 22 1.54 -2.05 -26.77
CA GLU A 22 0.36 -1.19 -27.00
C GLU A 22 0.54 0.19 -26.37
N LEU A 23 1.16 0.29 -25.19
CA LEU A 23 1.52 1.57 -24.58
C LEU A 23 2.57 2.33 -25.41
N GLU A 24 3.53 1.64 -26.02
CA GLU A 24 4.50 2.24 -26.94
C GLU A 24 3.81 2.86 -28.17
N LYS A 25 2.83 2.14 -28.76
CA LYS A 25 2.03 2.70 -29.86
C LYS A 25 1.27 3.94 -29.45
N VAL A 26 0.70 3.95 -28.21
CA VAL A 26 0.03 5.13 -27.67
C VAL A 26 0.99 6.29 -27.50
N ALA A 27 2.19 6.06 -26.92
CA ALA A 27 3.21 7.08 -26.77
C ALA A 27 3.57 7.71 -28.12
N LYS A 28 3.82 6.86 -29.14
CA LYS A 28 4.12 7.31 -30.51
C LYS A 28 2.98 8.13 -31.11
N ARG A 29 1.73 7.67 -30.96
CA ARG A 29 0.53 8.38 -31.47
C ARG A 29 0.38 9.75 -30.84
N ASN A 30 0.70 9.88 -29.54
CA ASN A 30 0.60 11.14 -28.80
C ASN A 30 1.85 12.04 -28.96
N GLY A 31 2.85 11.61 -29.73
CA GLY A 31 4.11 12.36 -29.91
C GLY A 31 4.94 12.40 -28.61
N TRP A 32 4.82 11.41 -27.74
CA TRP A 32 5.61 11.32 -26.52
C TRP A 32 6.89 10.52 -26.76
N ALA A 33 8.03 11.06 -26.30
CA ALA A 33 9.30 10.37 -26.33
C ALA A 33 9.36 9.34 -25.20
N LEU A 34 9.40 8.05 -25.54
CA LEU A 34 9.55 6.99 -24.54
C LEU A 34 11.02 6.91 -24.10
N GLU A 35 11.28 7.19 -22.82
CA GLU A 35 12.64 7.23 -22.24
C GLU A 35 13.01 5.88 -21.58
N ALA A 36 12.05 5.21 -20.91
CA ALA A 36 12.32 3.97 -20.17
C ALA A 36 11.05 3.14 -19.93
N VAL A 37 11.28 1.85 -19.69
CA VAL A 37 10.26 0.92 -19.17
C VAL A 37 10.72 0.41 -17.81
N TYR A 38 9.88 0.56 -16.79
CA TYR A 38 10.10 0.09 -15.42
C TYR A 38 9.26 -1.15 -15.18
N GLU A 39 9.90 -2.29 -14.92
CA GLU A 39 9.21 -3.56 -14.75
C GLU A 39 9.46 -4.16 -13.37
N ASP A 40 8.36 -4.53 -12.69
CA ASP A 40 8.38 -5.33 -11.47
C ASP A 40 7.75 -6.69 -11.71
N THR A 41 8.49 -7.75 -11.44
CA THR A 41 7.97 -9.13 -11.50
C THR A 41 7.50 -9.56 -10.12
N ILE A 42 6.22 -9.95 -10.00
CA ILE A 42 5.67 -10.48 -8.75
C ILE A 42 5.73 -11.99 -8.79
N SER A 43 6.57 -12.59 -7.93
CA SER A 43 6.55 -14.00 -7.61
C SER A 43 5.94 -14.19 -6.21
N GLY A 44 4.81 -14.87 -6.13
CA GLY A 44 4.10 -15.36 -4.94
C GLY A 44 4.26 -14.59 -3.60
N ALA A 45 5.40 -14.70 -2.95
CA ALA A 45 5.66 -14.13 -1.61
C ALA A 45 6.41 -12.79 -1.61
N LYS A 46 7.06 -12.40 -2.71
CA LYS A 46 7.83 -11.15 -2.76
C LYS A 46 6.94 -9.97 -3.12
N THR A 47 6.79 -9.06 -2.15
CA THR A 47 6.00 -7.84 -2.30
C THR A 47 6.82 -6.61 -2.69
N ASP A 48 8.14 -6.76 -2.86
CA ASP A 48 9.01 -5.63 -3.20
C ASP A 48 8.82 -5.19 -4.64
N ARG A 49 8.87 -3.88 -4.85
CA ARG A 49 8.71 -3.21 -6.13
C ARG A 49 9.89 -2.26 -6.39
N PRO A 50 11.07 -2.79 -6.65
CA PRO A 50 12.26 -1.95 -6.85
C PRO A 50 12.14 -1.03 -8.08
N ALA A 51 11.43 -1.47 -9.13
CA ALA A 51 11.20 -0.65 -10.31
C ALA A 51 10.23 0.50 -10.00
N LEU A 52 9.16 0.27 -9.23
CA LEU A 52 8.28 1.34 -8.76
C LEU A 52 9.04 2.36 -7.90
N GLN A 53 9.92 1.90 -7.00
CA GLN A 53 10.72 2.80 -6.18
C GLN A 53 11.64 3.69 -7.03
N ARG A 54 12.30 3.12 -8.05
CA ARG A 54 13.12 3.89 -9.00
C ARG A 54 12.26 4.88 -9.79
N LEU A 55 11.09 4.46 -10.25
CA LEU A 55 10.13 5.32 -10.91
C LEU A 55 9.76 6.54 -10.04
N LEU A 56 9.43 6.31 -8.77
CA LEU A 56 9.07 7.39 -7.83
C LEU A 56 10.24 8.35 -7.57
N GLN A 57 11.47 7.86 -7.56
CA GLN A 57 12.64 8.73 -7.51
C GLN A 57 12.75 9.62 -8.76
N GLY A 58 12.48 9.06 -9.94
CA GLY A 58 12.40 9.82 -11.20
C GLY A 58 11.29 10.88 -11.17
N VAL A 59 10.12 10.55 -10.59
CA VAL A 59 9.02 11.51 -10.36
C VAL A 59 9.49 12.67 -9.48
N ILE A 60 10.15 12.38 -8.37
CA ILE A 60 10.67 13.42 -7.45
C ILE A 60 11.65 14.34 -8.15
N ARG A 61 12.50 13.79 -9.03
CA ARG A 61 13.52 14.54 -9.80
C ARG A 61 12.99 15.17 -11.07
N LYS A 62 11.71 14.92 -11.45
CA LYS A 62 11.09 15.37 -12.70
C LYS A 62 11.86 14.92 -13.95
N GLU A 63 12.31 13.69 -13.99
CA GLU A 63 13.07 13.14 -15.11
C GLU A 63 12.20 12.91 -16.35
N PHE A 64 10.88 12.81 -16.16
CA PHE A 64 9.88 12.60 -17.22
C PHE A 64 8.56 13.33 -16.91
N ASP A 65 7.73 13.49 -17.93
CA ASP A 65 6.50 14.29 -17.88
C ASP A 65 5.24 13.42 -17.70
N VAL A 66 5.28 12.16 -18.17
CA VAL A 66 4.13 11.23 -18.19
C VAL A 66 4.57 9.84 -17.77
N VAL A 67 3.82 9.24 -16.87
CA VAL A 67 3.91 7.81 -16.53
C VAL A 67 2.72 7.08 -17.13
N MET A 68 3.00 6.09 -17.96
CA MET A 68 2.01 5.26 -18.64
C MET A 68 1.89 3.92 -17.92
N VAL A 69 0.67 3.49 -17.64
CA VAL A 69 0.37 2.25 -16.96
C VAL A 69 -0.78 1.54 -17.67
N TRP A 70 -0.69 0.23 -17.80
CA TRP A 70 -1.75 -0.55 -18.44
C TRP A 70 -3.08 -0.43 -17.71
N ASP A 71 -3.08 -0.56 -16.38
CA ASP A 71 -4.26 -0.56 -15.53
C ASP A 71 -3.93 0.02 -14.16
N VAL A 72 -4.89 0.69 -13.55
CA VAL A 72 -4.77 1.31 -12.22
C VAL A 72 -4.28 0.31 -11.15
N SER A 73 -4.73 -0.96 -11.24
CA SER A 73 -4.32 -2.02 -10.29
C SER A 73 -2.84 -2.37 -10.40
N ARG A 74 -2.18 -2.06 -11.51
CA ARG A 74 -0.74 -2.28 -11.68
C ARG A 74 0.08 -1.32 -10.83
N LEU A 75 -0.40 -0.08 -10.69
CA LEU A 75 0.28 0.96 -9.91
C LEU A 75 0.04 0.80 -8.40
N GLY A 76 -1.23 0.76 -7.97
CA GLY A 76 -1.62 0.63 -6.57
C GLY A 76 -1.75 -0.81 -6.07
N ARG A 77 -1.47 -1.08 -4.79
CA ARG A 77 -1.78 -2.36 -4.11
C ARG A 77 -3.11 -2.30 -3.36
N SER A 78 -3.53 -1.12 -3.03
CA SER A 78 -4.79 -0.81 -2.36
C SER A 78 -5.23 0.57 -2.81
N LEU A 79 -6.50 0.89 -2.63
CA LEU A 79 -7.01 2.21 -2.94
C LEU A 79 -6.23 3.30 -2.20
N LYS A 80 -5.96 3.11 -0.91
CA LYS A 80 -5.15 4.05 -0.12
C LYS A 80 -3.77 4.30 -0.73
N HIS A 81 -3.05 3.22 -1.10
CA HIS A 81 -1.72 3.35 -1.71
C HIS A 81 -1.79 4.03 -3.08
N LEU A 82 -2.82 3.72 -3.87
CA LEU A 82 -3.05 4.37 -5.15
C LEU A 82 -3.23 5.88 -4.96
N VAL A 83 -4.14 6.31 -4.08
CA VAL A 83 -4.39 7.74 -3.81
C VAL A 83 -3.11 8.46 -3.39
N THR A 84 -2.32 7.87 -2.49
CA THR A 84 -1.02 8.46 -2.08
C THR A 84 -0.08 8.66 -3.27
N LEU A 85 0.05 7.64 -4.12
CA LEU A 85 0.87 7.75 -5.34
C LEU A 85 0.35 8.84 -6.27
N LEU A 86 -0.97 8.88 -6.47
CA LEU A 86 -1.61 9.86 -7.32
C LEU A 86 -1.34 11.30 -6.83
N ASP A 87 -1.41 11.52 -5.52
CA ASP A 87 -1.09 12.82 -4.90
C ASP A 87 0.38 13.20 -5.11
N GLU A 88 1.30 12.25 -4.99
CA GLU A 88 2.73 12.46 -5.24
C GLU A 88 3.00 12.86 -6.70
N PHE A 89 2.41 12.15 -7.67
CA PHE A 89 2.53 12.48 -9.09
C PHE A 89 1.99 13.89 -9.37
N HIS A 90 0.80 14.19 -8.85
CA HIS A 90 0.17 15.50 -9.02
C HIS A 90 1.01 16.62 -8.42
N ALA A 91 1.47 16.47 -7.18
CA ALA A 91 2.32 17.46 -6.50
C ALA A 91 3.63 17.74 -7.25
N LYS A 92 4.16 16.75 -7.98
CA LYS A 92 5.36 16.91 -8.82
C LYS A 92 5.05 17.36 -10.25
N GLY A 93 3.78 17.48 -10.62
CA GLY A 93 3.37 17.86 -11.97
C GLY A 93 3.68 16.80 -13.03
N VAL A 94 3.81 15.53 -12.64
CA VAL A 94 3.96 14.39 -13.54
C VAL A 94 2.58 13.84 -13.87
N ASN A 95 2.28 13.74 -15.16
CA ASN A 95 0.99 13.25 -15.62
C ASN A 95 0.93 11.72 -15.62
N LEU A 96 -0.29 11.19 -15.66
CA LEU A 96 -0.59 9.77 -15.64
C LEU A 96 -1.46 9.40 -16.84
N TYR A 97 -1.14 8.28 -17.46
CA TYR A 97 -1.96 7.66 -18.50
C TYR A 97 -2.30 6.22 -18.10
N PHE A 98 -3.59 5.94 -17.92
CA PHE A 98 -4.11 4.61 -17.64
C PHE A 98 -4.86 4.07 -18.85
N HIS A 99 -4.28 3.08 -19.51
CA HIS A 99 -4.77 2.59 -20.81
C HIS A 99 -6.17 1.97 -20.71
N GLN A 100 -6.37 1.04 -19.80
CA GLN A 100 -7.65 0.33 -19.66
C GLN A 100 -8.80 1.23 -19.24
N GLN A 101 -8.53 2.26 -18.43
CA GLN A 101 -9.54 3.20 -17.96
C GLN A 101 -9.74 4.39 -18.91
N GLY A 102 -8.90 4.54 -19.93
CA GLY A 102 -8.94 5.69 -20.83
C GLY A 102 -8.67 7.02 -20.13
N ILE A 103 -7.96 7.01 -18.99
CA ILE A 103 -7.66 8.21 -18.22
C ILE A 103 -6.31 8.78 -18.67
N ASP A 104 -6.33 10.00 -19.16
CA ASP A 104 -5.16 10.77 -19.56
C ASP A 104 -5.15 12.12 -18.84
N THR A 105 -4.32 12.25 -17.81
CA THR A 105 -4.26 13.48 -17.01
C THR A 105 -3.50 14.63 -17.70
N THR A 106 -2.98 14.42 -18.92
CA THR A 106 -2.50 15.53 -19.75
C THR A 106 -3.65 16.38 -20.30
N THR A 107 -4.86 15.81 -20.35
CA THR A 107 -6.09 16.47 -20.80
C THR A 107 -6.90 17.04 -19.64
N PRO A 108 -7.65 18.15 -19.83
CA PRO A 108 -8.54 18.69 -18.79
C PRO A 108 -9.59 17.69 -18.32
N SER A 109 -10.20 16.93 -19.23
CA SER A 109 -11.20 15.90 -18.88
C SER A 109 -10.62 14.75 -18.07
N GLY A 110 -9.41 14.28 -18.44
CA GLY A 110 -8.72 13.24 -17.67
C GLY A 110 -8.28 13.73 -16.29
N LYS A 111 -7.85 15.00 -16.16
CA LYS A 111 -7.59 15.61 -14.85
C LYS A 111 -8.85 15.66 -13.98
N MET A 112 -9.96 16.07 -14.56
CA MET A 112 -11.24 16.09 -13.83
C MET A 112 -11.66 14.68 -13.39
N MET A 113 -11.60 13.70 -14.28
CA MET A 113 -11.92 12.30 -13.96
C MET A 113 -10.99 11.73 -12.88
N TYR A 114 -9.72 12.04 -12.94
CA TYR A 114 -8.73 11.71 -11.93
C TYR A 114 -9.09 12.32 -10.55
N GLN A 115 -9.45 13.61 -10.51
CA GLN A 115 -9.86 14.27 -9.26
C GLN A 115 -11.13 13.65 -8.67
N MET A 116 -12.09 13.28 -9.52
CA MET A 116 -13.29 12.55 -9.08
C MET A 116 -12.94 11.20 -8.44
N CYS A 117 -12.01 10.44 -9.02
CA CYS A 117 -11.53 9.20 -8.42
C CYS A 117 -10.92 9.43 -7.02
N GLY A 118 -10.19 10.53 -6.82
CA GLY A 118 -9.68 10.93 -5.51
C GLY A 118 -10.80 11.20 -4.49
N VAL A 119 -11.83 11.95 -4.90
CA VAL A 119 -12.99 12.23 -4.05
C VAL A 119 -13.74 10.94 -3.66
N PHE A 120 -13.98 10.05 -4.62
CA PHE A 120 -14.60 8.74 -4.34
C PHE A 120 -13.78 7.89 -3.38
N ALA A 121 -12.45 7.89 -3.54
CA ALA A 121 -11.56 7.16 -2.66
C ALA A 121 -11.59 7.69 -1.22
N GLU A 122 -11.66 9.01 -1.04
CA GLU A 122 -11.79 9.63 0.29
C GLU A 122 -13.15 9.35 0.92
N PHE A 123 -14.21 9.40 0.11
CA PHE A 123 -15.56 9.03 0.55
C PHE A 123 -15.62 7.56 1.02
N GLU A 124 -15.07 6.62 0.24
CA GLU A 124 -15.00 5.21 0.63
C GLU A 124 -14.20 5.01 1.93
N ARG A 125 -13.07 5.71 2.10
CA ARG A 125 -12.28 5.70 3.33
C ARG A 125 -13.10 6.18 4.53
N SER A 126 -13.84 7.27 4.37
CA SER A 126 -14.72 7.82 5.40
C SER A 126 -15.79 6.81 5.82
N MET A 127 -16.46 6.20 4.85
CA MET A 127 -17.48 5.18 5.09
C MET A 127 -16.94 3.94 5.81
N ILE A 128 -15.71 3.50 5.47
CA ILE A 128 -15.04 2.39 6.17
C ILE A 128 -14.75 2.79 7.63
N GLN A 129 -14.22 3.99 7.85
CA GLN A 129 -13.93 4.48 9.21
C GLN A 129 -15.20 4.57 10.06
N GLU A 130 -16.28 5.09 9.52
CA GLU A 130 -17.59 5.16 10.23
C GLU A 130 -18.10 3.76 10.57
N ARG A 131 -18.03 2.81 9.65
CA ARG A 131 -18.43 1.43 9.88
C ARG A 131 -17.60 0.77 10.98
N VAL A 132 -16.28 0.99 10.97
CA VAL A 132 -15.38 0.50 12.02
C VAL A 132 -15.70 1.13 13.37
N LYS A 133 -15.90 2.45 13.45
CA LYS A 133 -16.30 3.15 14.68
C LYS A 133 -17.63 2.61 15.24
N ALA A 134 -18.62 2.46 14.38
CA ALA A 134 -19.92 1.90 14.76
C ALA A 134 -19.79 0.44 15.25
N GLY A 135 -18.96 -0.37 14.58
CA GLY A 135 -18.65 -1.74 15.01
C GLY A 135 -17.98 -1.81 16.38
N LEU A 136 -17.00 -0.94 16.63
CA LEU A 136 -16.31 -0.84 17.92
C LEU A 136 -17.26 -0.37 19.03
N ALA A 137 -18.11 0.63 18.74
CA ALA A 137 -19.13 1.10 19.70
C ALA A 137 -20.11 -0.02 20.08
N ARG A 138 -20.58 -0.78 19.08
CA ARG A 138 -21.46 -1.94 19.32
C ARG A 138 -20.77 -3.01 20.15
N ALA A 139 -19.52 -3.38 19.83
CA ALA A 139 -18.75 -4.35 20.58
C ALA A 139 -18.55 -3.91 22.04
N LYS A 140 -18.28 -2.60 22.25
CA LYS A 140 -18.14 -2.02 23.59
C LYS A 140 -19.47 -2.05 24.37
N ALA A 141 -20.59 -1.73 23.73
CA ALA A 141 -21.93 -1.82 24.32
C ALA A 141 -22.30 -3.26 24.70
N GLN A 142 -21.81 -4.26 23.95
CA GLN A 142 -21.96 -5.69 24.26
C GLN A 142 -20.98 -6.19 25.36
N GLY A 143 -20.23 -5.31 26.01
CA GLY A 143 -19.28 -5.66 27.06
C GLY A 143 -17.98 -6.32 26.57
N LYS A 144 -17.72 -6.37 25.26
CA LYS A 144 -16.48 -6.93 24.73
C LYS A 144 -15.31 -6.00 25.05
N LYS A 145 -14.29 -6.55 25.73
CA LYS A 145 -13.03 -5.83 25.97
C LYS A 145 -12.28 -5.68 24.65
N LEU A 146 -12.09 -4.44 24.23
CA LEU A 146 -11.30 -4.11 23.05
C LEU A 146 -9.83 -3.95 23.42
N GLY A 147 -8.94 -4.24 22.47
CA GLY A 147 -7.51 -4.12 22.65
C GLY A 147 -6.80 -5.48 22.78
N ARG A 148 -5.54 -5.42 23.24
CA ARG A 148 -4.72 -6.63 23.38
C ARG A 148 -5.30 -7.56 24.45
N PRO A 149 -5.46 -8.87 24.18
CA PRO A 149 -5.93 -9.84 25.17
C PRO A 149 -5.08 -9.78 26.44
N THR A 150 -5.75 -9.96 27.57
CA THR A 150 -5.07 -10.06 28.88
C THR A 150 -4.28 -11.36 28.95
N VAL A 151 -3.18 -11.34 29.72
CA VAL A 151 -2.41 -12.57 29.97
C VAL A 151 -3.32 -13.58 30.69
N PRO A 152 -3.39 -14.84 30.23
CA PRO A 152 -4.24 -15.85 30.86
C PRO A 152 -3.89 -16.04 32.33
N PRO A 153 -4.90 -16.31 33.23
CA PRO A 153 -4.67 -16.49 34.65
C PRO A 153 -3.64 -17.58 34.97
N ILE A 154 -3.61 -18.65 34.18
CA ILE A 154 -2.63 -19.72 34.35
C ILE A 154 -1.19 -19.24 34.11
N THR A 155 -1.01 -18.35 33.15
CA THR A 155 0.29 -17.75 32.86
C THR A 155 0.70 -16.76 33.94
N ILE A 156 -0.25 -16.02 34.52
CA ILE A 156 -0.01 -15.12 35.65
C ILE A 156 0.48 -15.95 36.87
N ARG A 157 -0.21 -17.03 37.23
CA ARG A 157 0.22 -17.93 38.29
C ARG A 157 1.61 -18.51 38.04
N LYS A 158 1.91 -18.90 36.80
CA LYS A 158 3.24 -19.40 36.44
C LYS A 158 4.33 -18.31 36.62
N ILE A 159 4.04 -17.08 36.29
CA ILE A 159 4.97 -15.94 36.49
C ILE A 159 5.23 -15.75 37.99
N GLN A 160 4.18 -15.74 38.83
CA GLN A 160 4.29 -15.57 40.26
C GLN A 160 5.11 -16.68 40.91
N ASN A 161 4.86 -17.94 40.56
CA ASN A 161 5.63 -19.08 41.08
C ASN A 161 7.12 -18.99 40.67
N LEU A 162 7.42 -18.61 39.41
CA LEU A 162 8.80 -18.41 38.94
C LEU A 162 9.46 -17.23 39.66
N ARG A 163 8.70 -16.22 40.04
CA ARG A 163 9.21 -15.08 40.80
C ARG A 163 9.54 -15.48 42.22
N ALA A 164 8.64 -16.24 42.88
CA ALA A 164 8.85 -16.78 44.22
C ALA A 164 10.05 -17.72 44.33
N SER A 165 10.38 -18.42 43.22
CA SER A 165 11.62 -19.24 43.15
C SER A 165 12.90 -18.42 42.82
N GLY A 166 12.85 -17.08 42.92
CA GLY A 166 14.02 -16.20 42.81
C GLY A 166 14.47 -15.85 41.38
N LEU A 167 13.71 -16.21 40.32
CA LEU A 167 14.08 -15.89 38.99
C LEU A 167 13.97 -14.38 38.70
N SER A 168 14.90 -13.88 37.89
CA SER A 168 14.86 -12.51 37.43
C SER A 168 13.71 -12.26 36.43
N LEU A 169 13.19 -11.02 36.36
CA LEU A 169 12.11 -10.65 35.44
C LEU A 169 12.43 -10.97 33.98
N ARG A 170 13.69 -10.80 33.58
CA ARG A 170 14.15 -11.12 32.21
C ARG A 170 14.14 -12.64 31.96
N ALA A 171 14.54 -13.45 32.93
CA ALA A 171 14.50 -14.91 32.82
C ALA A 171 13.04 -15.42 32.75
N ILE A 172 12.14 -14.85 33.56
CA ILE A 172 10.71 -15.16 33.54
C ILE A 172 10.10 -14.78 32.18
N SER A 173 10.41 -13.57 31.66
CA SER A 173 9.97 -13.13 30.33
C SER A 173 10.39 -14.12 29.24
N LYS A 174 11.65 -14.56 29.24
CA LYS A 174 12.16 -15.56 28.28
C LYS A 174 11.45 -16.91 28.39
N ARG A 175 11.10 -17.36 29.60
CA ARG A 175 10.42 -18.65 29.87
C ARG A 175 8.92 -18.63 29.54
N THR A 176 8.28 -17.48 29.68
CA THR A 176 6.81 -17.36 29.55
C THR A 176 6.36 -16.73 28.24
N GLY A 177 7.30 -16.14 27.47
CA GLY A 177 6.99 -15.36 26.25
C GLY A 177 6.26 -14.03 26.52
N VAL A 178 6.12 -13.65 27.81
CA VAL A 178 5.46 -12.40 28.21
C VAL A 178 6.49 -11.29 28.34
N SER A 179 6.20 -10.09 27.84
CA SER A 179 7.13 -8.95 27.92
C SER A 179 7.54 -8.63 29.36
N VAL A 180 8.79 -8.18 29.54
CA VAL A 180 9.37 -7.88 30.86
C VAL A 180 8.49 -6.89 31.65
N GLY A 181 8.01 -5.82 31.01
CA GLY A 181 7.12 -4.86 31.66
C GLY A 181 5.80 -5.48 32.15
N LYS A 182 5.24 -6.45 31.39
CA LYS A 182 4.03 -7.14 31.83
C LYS A 182 4.31 -8.18 32.91
N VAL A 183 5.47 -8.86 32.85
CA VAL A 183 5.95 -9.74 33.93
C VAL A 183 6.07 -8.94 35.24
N HIS A 184 6.70 -7.76 35.19
CA HIS A 184 6.82 -6.88 36.37
C HIS A 184 5.47 -6.44 36.93
N ALA A 185 4.47 -6.20 36.08
CA ALA A 185 3.14 -5.76 36.52
C ALA A 185 2.29 -6.86 37.16
N VAL A 186 2.66 -8.15 37.06
CA VAL A 186 1.88 -9.29 37.53
C VAL A 186 2.70 -10.25 38.44
N ALA A 187 4.02 -10.02 38.59
CA ALA A 187 4.93 -10.73 39.48
C ALA A 187 4.86 -10.17 40.95
#